data_64a54616fb0fe3cd21fdb981659399ba
#
_entry.id   64a54616fb0fe3cd21fdb981659399ba
#
_cell.length_a   1.000
_cell.length_b   1.000
_cell.length_c   1.000
_cell.angle_alpha   90.00
_cell.angle_beta   90.00
_cell.angle_gamma   90.00
#
_symmetry.space_group_name_H-M   'P 1'
#
loop_
_entity.id
_entity.type
_entity.pdbx_description
1 polymer ?
#
loop_
_entity_poly.entity_id
_entity_poly.type
_entity_poly.pdbx_seq_one_letter_code
_entity_poly.pdbx_strand_id
1 'polypeptide(L)'
;MTSSTPTPAPAPEAQAVAARYARRDAAQDAQHYSLYASASALQAQQERLRTWVQLWRAHGWHNLAGLHFTEVGCGSGGNLHDLVRLGAEPQRLQGLELLPERAAHARATLPAALSVHVGDAASAAIEHGSQHAVLAFTLFSSLLDARFRTALAQQMWQWVAPGGGVLVYDFVVNNPRNPDVQGMPLAEVRRLFPHARLHSRRITLAPPVARRLPRSLVAPCASLLPFLRTHRLTWAVKPAQPS
;
A
#
# COMPACT_ATOMS: atom_id res chain seq x y z
N MET A 1 -7.39 -11.72 -36.29
CA MET A 1 -6.27 -10.77 -36.17
C MET A 1 -6.58 -9.82 -35.08
N THR A 2 -6.15 -10.10 -33.85
CA THR A 2 -6.34 -9.23 -32.69
C THR A 2 -5.27 -8.15 -32.72
N SER A 3 -5.66 -6.93 -33.05
CA SER A 3 -4.81 -5.75 -32.99
C SER A 3 -4.46 -5.47 -31.53
N SER A 4 -3.28 -5.89 -31.09
CA SER A 4 -2.72 -5.49 -29.81
C SER A 4 -2.22 -4.04 -29.94
N THR A 5 -3.01 -3.12 -29.40
CA THR A 5 -2.55 -1.71 -29.23
C THR A 5 -1.29 -1.74 -28.35
N PRO A 6 -0.17 -1.14 -28.77
CA PRO A 6 1.05 -1.13 -27.95
C PRO A 6 0.77 -0.37 -26.65
N THR A 7 1.12 -0.98 -25.51
CA THR A 7 1.06 -0.33 -24.20
C THR A 7 1.96 0.93 -24.25
N PRO A 8 1.45 2.11 -23.85
CA PRO A 8 2.25 3.32 -23.84
C PRO A 8 3.48 3.15 -22.96
N ALA A 9 4.61 3.76 -23.36
CA ALA A 9 5.84 3.72 -22.58
C ALA A 9 5.58 4.33 -21.17
N PRO A 10 6.08 3.69 -20.10
CA PRO A 10 5.86 4.19 -18.74
C PRO A 10 6.47 5.58 -18.55
N ALA A 11 5.83 6.40 -17.71
CA ALA A 11 6.32 7.73 -17.35
C ALA A 11 7.76 7.70 -16.83
N PRO A 12 8.58 8.77 -17.00
CA PRO A 12 9.96 8.80 -16.54
C PRO A 12 10.13 8.44 -15.05
N GLU A 13 9.20 8.86 -14.19
CA GLU A 13 9.23 8.49 -12.76
C GLU A 13 8.95 7.01 -12.55
N ALA A 14 8.05 6.39 -13.31
CA ALA A 14 7.79 4.95 -13.23
C ALA A 14 9.05 4.15 -13.58
N GLN A 15 9.83 4.58 -14.60
CA GLN A 15 11.12 3.96 -14.94
C GLN A 15 12.14 4.15 -13.81
N ALA A 16 12.21 5.34 -13.21
CA ALA A 16 13.08 5.63 -12.08
C ALA A 16 12.71 4.79 -10.83
N VAL A 17 11.42 4.60 -10.59
CA VAL A 17 10.90 3.70 -9.53
C VAL A 17 11.36 2.27 -9.79
N ALA A 18 11.18 1.75 -11.01
CA ALA A 18 11.62 0.40 -11.37
C ALA A 18 13.12 0.20 -11.13
N ALA A 19 13.95 1.16 -11.55
CA ALA A 19 15.40 1.11 -11.33
C ALA A 19 15.76 1.15 -9.82
N ARG A 20 15.07 1.95 -8.99
CA ARG A 20 15.27 1.99 -7.54
C ARG A 20 14.92 0.64 -6.89
N TYR A 21 13.81 0.03 -7.31
CA TYR A 21 13.42 -1.28 -6.81
C TYR A 21 14.40 -2.38 -7.21
N ALA A 22 14.88 -2.41 -8.46
CA ALA A 22 15.87 -3.39 -8.90
C ALA A 22 17.17 -3.31 -8.08
N ARG A 23 17.69 -2.09 -7.81
CA ARG A 23 18.85 -1.90 -6.92
C ARG A 23 18.59 -2.39 -5.51
N ARG A 24 17.40 -2.11 -4.97
CA ARG A 24 17.01 -2.51 -3.62
C ARG A 24 16.88 -4.03 -3.48
N ASP A 25 16.27 -4.68 -4.46
CA ASP A 25 16.07 -6.14 -4.43
C ASP A 25 17.42 -6.87 -4.52
N ALA A 26 18.37 -6.36 -5.32
CA ALA A 26 19.73 -6.90 -5.37
C ALA A 26 20.52 -6.73 -4.05
N ALA A 27 20.18 -5.72 -3.24
CA ALA A 27 20.87 -5.41 -1.98
C ALA A 27 20.18 -5.95 -0.74
N GLN A 28 18.96 -6.50 -0.85
CA GLN A 28 18.16 -6.91 0.30
C GLN A 28 18.46 -8.33 0.74
N ASP A 29 18.68 -8.48 2.05
CA ASP A 29 18.61 -9.78 2.72
C ASP A 29 17.14 -10.19 2.87
N ALA A 30 16.72 -11.20 2.10
CA ALA A 30 15.37 -11.76 2.10
C ALA A 30 14.90 -12.21 3.51
N GLN A 31 15.84 -12.60 4.38
CA GLN A 31 15.50 -13.02 5.75
C GLN A 31 14.94 -11.89 6.61
N HIS A 32 15.36 -10.64 6.37
CA HIS A 32 14.84 -9.48 7.10
C HIS A 32 13.34 -9.21 6.86
N TYR A 33 12.82 -9.65 5.73
CA TYR A 33 11.41 -9.46 5.34
C TYR A 33 10.57 -10.72 5.48
N SER A 34 11.20 -11.87 5.77
CA SER A 34 10.49 -13.11 6.02
C SER A 34 9.67 -13.03 7.29
N LEU A 35 8.36 -13.29 7.20
CA LEU A 35 7.48 -13.36 8.36
C LEU A 35 7.83 -14.51 9.30
N TYR A 36 8.41 -15.58 8.77
CA TYR A 36 8.84 -16.73 9.55
C TYR A 36 10.17 -16.47 10.28
N ALA A 37 11.15 -15.91 9.59
CA ALA A 37 12.49 -15.72 10.13
C ALA A 37 12.63 -14.47 11.02
N SER A 38 11.85 -13.42 10.74
CA SER A 38 11.98 -12.11 11.39
C SER A 38 10.80 -11.79 12.30
N ALA A 39 11.00 -11.83 13.61
CA ALA A 39 9.99 -11.42 14.59
C ALA A 39 9.53 -9.97 14.42
N SER A 40 10.43 -9.08 13.98
CA SER A 40 10.09 -7.68 13.71
C SER A 40 9.21 -7.52 12.46
N ALA A 41 9.44 -8.31 11.41
CA ALA A 41 8.59 -8.32 10.23
C ALA A 41 7.19 -8.85 10.55
N LEU A 42 7.12 -9.96 11.29
CA LEU A 42 5.85 -10.55 11.73
C LEU A 42 5.06 -9.58 12.60
N GLN A 43 5.71 -8.96 13.62
CA GLN A 43 5.06 -7.96 14.48
C GLN A 43 4.52 -6.77 13.68
N ALA A 44 5.32 -6.25 12.75
CA ALA A 44 4.92 -5.11 11.92
C ALA A 44 3.70 -5.45 11.04
N GLN A 45 3.70 -6.64 10.45
CA GLN A 45 2.57 -7.10 9.63
C GLN A 45 1.30 -7.29 10.47
N GLN A 46 1.40 -7.92 11.64
CA GLN A 46 0.26 -8.14 12.53
C GLN A 46 -0.30 -6.83 13.10
N GLU A 47 0.56 -5.87 13.48
CA GLU A 47 0.14 -4.55 13.96
C GLU A 47 -0.57 -3.78 12.84
N ARG A 48 -0.04 -3.81 11.63
CA ARG A 48 -0.63 -3.17 10.45
C ARG A 48 -2.00 -3.76 10.14
N LEU A 49 -2.12 -5.08 10.05
CA LEU A 49 -3.38 -5.77 9.75
C LEU A 49 -4.46 -5.48 10.83
N ARG A 50 -4.08 -5.56 12.11
CA ARG A 50 -4.99 -5.24 13.22
C ARG A 50 -5.49 -3.80 13.14
N THR A 51 -4.59 -2.84 12.88
CA THR A 51 -4.93 -1.43 12.77
C THR A 51 -5.82 -1.16 11.55
N TRP A 52 -5.54 -1.80 10.44
CA TRP A 52 -6.35 -1.75 9.22
C TRP A 52 -7.79 -2.19 9.49
N VAL A 53 -7.97 -3.38 10.08
CA VAL A 53 -9.29 -3.90 10.46
C VAL A 53 -10.03 -2.96 11.42
N GLN A 54 -9.32 -2.39 12.42
CA GLN A 54 -9.91 -1.43 13.35
C GLN A 54 -10.41 -0.16 12.64
N LEU A 55 -9.64 0.39 11.70
CA LEU A 55 -10.04 1.58 10.93
C LEU A 55 -11.29 1.30 10.09
N TRP A 56 -11.36 0.17 9.42
CA TRP A 56 -12.51 -0.16 8.58
C TRP A 56 -13.76 -0.55 9.37
N ARG A 57 -13.61 -1.23 10.51
CA ARG A 57 -14.73 -1.48 11.43
C ARG A 57 -15.28 -0.18 12.01
N ALA A 58 -14.42 0.75 12.40
CA ALA A 58 -14.82 2.07 12.85
C ALA A 58 -15.48 2.91 11.74
N HIS A 59 -15.19 2.60 10.47
CA HIS A 59 -15.83 3.17 9.29
C HIS A 59 -17.21 2.55 9.00
N GLY A 60 -17.58 1.46 9.71
CA GLY A 60 -18.84 0.77 9.53
C GLY A 60 -18.78 -0.46 8.62
N TRP A 61 -17.59 -0.83 8.14
CA TRP A 61 -17.44 -2.04 7.33
C TRP A 61 -17.30 -3.28 8.21
N HIS A 62 -18.41 -4.00 8.37
CA HIS A 62 -18.48 -5.23 9.18
C HIS A 62 -18.31 -6.50 8.32
N ASN A 63 -18.43 -6.38 7.00
CA ASN A 63 -18.22 -7.41 6.01
C ASN A 63 -17.53 -6.82 4.78
N LEU A 64 -16.59 -7.54 4.20
CA LEU A 64 -15.86 -7.13 3.00
C LEU A 64 -16.38 -7.79 1.70
N ALA A 65 -17.26 -8.78 1.82
CA ALA A 65 -17.91 -9.36 0.65
C ALA A 65 -18.71 -8.29 -0.11
N GLY A 66 -18.65 -8.35 -1.42
CA GLY A 66 -19.31 -7.37 -2.30
C GLY A 66 -18.55 -6.04 -2.47
N LEU A 67 -17.49 -5.77 -1.69
CA LEU A 67 -16.68 -4.56 -1.84
C LEU A 67 -15.57 -4.76 -2.88
N HIS A 68 -15.29 -3.71 -3.66
CA HIS A 68 -14.22 -3.67 -4.66
C HIS A 68 -12.97 -3.01 -4.10
N PHE A 69 -11.82 -3.66 -4.30
CA PHE A 69 -10.53 -3.18 -3.81
C PHE A 69 -9.47 -3.18 -4.91
N THR A 70 -8.70 -2.11 -4.96
CA THR A 70 -7.51 -2.01 -5.81
C THR A 70 -6.29 -1.74 -4.96
N GLU A 71 -5.21 -2.49 -5.13
CA GLU A 71 -3.91 -2.15 -4.55
C GLU A 71 -2.96 -1.63 -5.63
N VAL A 72 -2.43 -0.43 -5.42
CA VAL A 72 -1.43 0.20 -6.29
C VAL A 72 -0.03 -0.12 -5.76
N GLY A 73 0.81 -0.72 -6.60
CA GLY A 73 2.10 -1.26 -6.19
C GLY A 73 1.93 -2.50 -5.31
N CYS A 74 1.12 -3.47 -5.77
CA CYS A 74 0.77 -4.64 -4.95
C CYS A 74 1.94 -5.59 -4.66
N GLY A 75 3.10 -5.39 -5.31
CA GLY A 75 4.27 -6.24 -5.15
C GLY A 75 3.94 -7.70 -5.43
N SER A 76 4.32 -8.57 -4.50
CA SER A 76 4.03 -10.00 -4.56
C SER A 76 2.62 -10.38 -4.04
N GLY A 77 1.73 -9.41 -3.82
CA GLY A 77 0.33 -9.64 -3.48
C GLY A 77 0.02 -9.89 -1.99
N GLY A 78 0.94 -9.58 -1.07
CA GLY A 78 0.77 -9.90 0.35
C GLY A 78 -0.47 -9.27 0.99
N ASN A 79 -0.78 -8.01 0.70
CA ASN A 79 -1.97 -7.34 1.23
C ASN A 79 -3.26 -7.84 0.54
N LEU A 80 -3.19 -8.25 -0.73
CA LEU A 80 -4.30 -8.88 -1.43
C LEU A 80 -4.64 -10.25 -0.82
N HIS A 81 -3.62 -11.04 -0.41
CA HIS A 81 -3.83 -12.24 0.39
C HIS A 81 -4.52 -11.92 1.73
N ASP A 82 -4.10 -10.86 2.42
CA ASP A 82 -4.73 -10.46 3.67
C ASP A 82 -6.20 -10.06 3.44
N LEU A 83 -6.54 -9.37 2.34
CA LEU A 83 -7.93 -9.06 1.97
C LEU A 83 -8.79 -10.32 1.77
N VAL A 84 -8.27 -11.32 1.05
CA VAL A 84 -8.97 -12.62 0.87
C VAL A 84 -9.20 -13.29 2.23
N ARG A 85 -8.18 -13.33 3.10
CA ARG A 85 -8.29 -13.88 4.46
C ARG A 85 -9.28 -13.13 5.35
N LEU A 86 -9.49 -11.83 5.09
CA LEU A 86 -10.47 -10.99 5.78
C LEU A 86 -11.89 -11.14 5.20
N GLY A 87 -12.10 -11.96 4.17
CA GLY A 87 -13.40 -12.29 3.59
C GLY A 87 -13.78 -11.44 2.36
N ALA A 88 -12.84 -10.71 1.76
CA ALA A 88 -13.09 -10.06 0.48
C ALA A 88 -13.13 -11.11 -0.65
N GLU A 89 -14.01 -10.91 -1.62
CA GLU A 89 -14.18 -11.81 -2.76
C GLU A 89 -13.06 -11.62 -3.78
N PRO A 90 -12.28 -12.67 -4.14
CA PRO A 90 -11.14 -12.55 -5.04
C PRO A 90 -11.44 -11.87 -6.38
N GLN A 91 -12.61 -12.11 -6.97
CA GLN A 91 -13.04 -11.51 -8.24
C GLN A 91 -13.33 -10.01 -8.16
N ARG A 92 -13.39 -9.44 -6.95
CA ARG A 92 -13.54 -8.01 -6.67
C ARG A 92 -12.24 -7.34 -6.25
N LEU A 93 -11.15 -8.08 -6.30
CA LEU A 93 -9.81 -7.60 -5.96
C LEU A 93 -8.97 -7.45 -7.21
N GLN A 94 -8.20 -6.37 -7.28
CA GLN A 94 -7.19 -6.20 -8.32
C GLN A 94 -5.92 -5.57 -7.77
N GLY A 95 -4.79 -5.96 -8.33
CA GLY A 95 -3.48 -5.39 -8.07
C GLY A 95 -2.92 -4.73 -9.30
N LEU A 96 -2.30 -3.57 -9.11
CA LEU A 96 -1.49 -2.90 -10.13
C LEU A 96 -0.02 -3.00 -9.69
N GLU A 97 0.85 -3.54 -10.53
CA GLU A 97 2.27 -3.69 -10.23
C GLU A 97 3.12 -3.27 -11.43
N LEU A 98 4.11 -2.44 -11.18
CA LEU A 98 5.00 -1.92 -12.21
C LEU A 98 5.99 -2.97 -12.71
N LEU A 99 6.45 -3.84 -11.81
CA LEU A 99 7.52 -4.82 -12.07
C LEU A 99 6.94 -6.16 -12.52
N PRO A 100 7.21 -6.62 -13.77
CA PRO A 100 6.64 -7.85 -14.30
C PRO A 100 6.93 -9.09 -13.45
N GLU A 101 8.13 -9.20 -12.87
CA GLU A 101 8.55 -10.34 -12.05
C GLU A 101 7.72 -10.43 -10.77
N ARG A 102 7.46 -9.30 -10.10
CA ARG A 102 6.63 -9.25 -8.90
C ARG A 102 5.18 -9.57 -9.21
N ALA A 103 4.65 -9.04 -10.32
CA ALA A 103 3.31 -9.35 -10.77
C ALA A 103 3.17 -10.84 -11.14
N ALA A 104 4.18 -11.44 -11.77
CA ALA A 104 4.20 -12.88 -12.06
C ALA A 104 4.16 -13.70 -10.77
N HIS A 105 4.95 -13.34 -9.77
CA HIS A 105 4.92 -13.98 -8.45
C HIS A 105 3.55 -13.84 -7.78
N ALA A 106 2.97 -12.65 -7.79
CA ALA A 106 1.62 -12.41 -7.26
C ALA A 106 0.57 -13.30 -7.94
N ARG A 107 0.57 -13.37 -9.28
CA ARG A 107 -0.34 -14.24 -10.03
C ARG A 107 -0.17 -15.73 -9.73
N ALA A 108 1.06 -16.16 -9.43
CA ALA A 108 1.34 -17.56 -9.10
C ALA A 108 0.84 -17.96 -7.71
N THR A 109 0.67 -16.99 -6.79
CA THR A 109 0.33 -17.25 -5.39
C THR A 109 -1.08 -16.82 -4.99
N LEU A 110 -1.66 -15.86 -5.70
CA LEU A 110 -3.02 -15.37 -5.44
C LEU A 110 -4.09 -16.26 -6.10
N PRO A 111 -5.34 -16.26 -5.59
CA PRO A 111 -6.45 -16.94 -6.25
C PRO A 111 -6.61 -16.49 -7.71
N ALA A 112 -6.85 -17.42 -8.62
CA ALA A 112 -6.94 -17.16 -10.07
C ALA A 112 -8.06 -16.16 -10.46
N ALA A 113 -9.08 -16.00 -9.62
CA ALA A 113 -10.15 -15.03 -9.82
C ALA A 113 -9.74 -13.57 -9.52
N LEU A 114 -8.59 -13.36 -8.87
CA LEU A 114 -8.04 -12.05 -8.57
C LEU A 114 -7.17 -11.57 -9.75
N SER A 115 -7.37 -10.32 -10.19
CA SER A 115 -6.63 -9.76 -11.32
C SER A 115 -5.38 -9.03 -10.86
N VAL A 116 -4.24 -9.28 -11.51
CA VAL A 116 -3.01 -8.50 -11.33
C VAL A 116 -2.57 -7.95 -12.68
N HIS A 117 -2.50 -6.62 -12.79
CA HIS A 117 -2.12 -5.91 -14.01
C HIS A 117 -0.69 -5.38 -13.90
N VAL A 118 0.08 -5.58 -14.99
CA VAL A 118 1.45 -5.06 -15.09
C VAL A 118 1.43 -3.71 -15.78
N GLY A 119 2.11 -2.72 -15.23
CA GLY A 119 2.31 -1.43 -15.89
C GLY A 119 2.19 -0.25 -14.93
N ASP A 120 2.26 0.94 -15.54
CA ASP A 120 2.11 2.19 -14.79
C ASP A 120 0.66 2.39 -14.34
N ALA A 121 0.46 2.47 -13.03
CA ALA A 121 -0.86 2.68 -12.43
C ALA A 121 -1.51 4.00 -12.88
N ALA A 122 -0.72 5.01 -13.28
CA ALA A 122 -1.25 6.26 -13.81
C ALA A 122 -2.00 6.08 -15.14
N SER A 123 -1.76 4.98 -15.86
CA SER A 123 -2.45 4.62 -17.12
C SER A 123 -3.55 3.56 -16.94
N ALA A 124 -3.82 3.13 -15.70
CA ALA A 124 -4.80 2.08 -15.45
C ALA A 124 -6.24 2.54 -15.76
N ALA A 125 -6.94 1.75 -16.56
CA ALA A 125 -8.34 2.00 -16.93
C ALA A 125 -9.29 1.43 -15.85
N ILE A 126 -9.38 2.12 -14.71
CA ILE A 126 -10.32 1.81 -13.63
C ILE A 126 -11.44 2.83 -13.67
N GLU A 127 -12.68 2.35 -13.62
CA GLU A 127 -13.87 3.19 -13.65
C GLU A 127 -13.92 4.13 -12.43
N HIS A 128 -14.29 5.39 -12.67
CA HIS A 128 -14.41 6.39 -11.60
C HIS A 128 -15.54 6.01 -10.64
N GLY A 129 -15.26 6.10 -9.35
CA GLY A 129 -16.25 5.80 -8.31
C GLY A 129 -16.58 4.31 -8.15
N SER A 130 -15.79 3.40 -8.73
CA SER A 130 -16.04 1.96 -8.69
C SER A 130 -15.39 1.25 -7.51
N GLN A 131 -14.36 1.84 -6.90
CA GLN A 131 -13.59 1.18 -5.85
C GLN A 131 -14.04 1.63 -4.46
N HIS A 132 -14.34 0.68 -3.57
CA HIS A 132 -14.65 0.96 -2.17
C HIS A 132 -13.37 1.34 -1.39
N ALA A 133 -12.25 0.67 -1.68
CA ALA A 133 -10.95 1.13 -1.22
C ALA A 133 -9.86 0.98 -2.29
N VAL A 134 -8.95 1.97 -2.30
CA VAL A 134 -7.68 1.89 -3.02
C VAL A 134 -6.55 1.88 -2.00
N LEU A 135 -5.66 0.88 -2.08
CA LEU A 135 -4.57 0.67 -1.15
C LEU A 135 -3.26 1.19 -1.74
N ALA A 136 -2.46 1.85 -0.91
CA ALA A 136 -1.12 2.34 -1.22
C ALA A 136 -0.18 2.04 -0.04
N PHE A 137 0.56 0.94 -0.12
CA PHE A 137 1.46 0.50 0.95
C PHE A 137 2.91 0.72 0.55
N THR A 138 3.61 1.63 1.23
CA THR A 138 4.97 2.08 0.91
C THR A 138 5.14 2.52 -0.55
N LEU A 139 4.06 2.99 -1.13
CA LEU A 139 3.99 3.47 -2.50
C LEU A 139 4.48 4.91 -2.61
N PHE A 140 3.81 5.83 -1.91
CA PHE A 140 4.08 7.27 -2.06
C PHE A 140 5.48 7.67 -1.60
N SER A 141 6.04 6.98 -0.61
CA SER A 141 7.43 7.18 -0.19
C SER A 141 8.45 6.84 -1.28
N SER A 142 8.11 5.95 -2.20
CA SER A 142 8.96 5.53 -3.32
C SER A 142 8.84 6.43 -4.55
N LEU A 143 7.85 7.33 -4.59
CA LEU A 143 7.62 8.28 -5.67
C LEU A 143 8.30 9.63 -5.31
N LEU A 144 9.48 9.88 -5.85
CA LEU A 144 10.26 11.07 -5.52
C LEU A 144 9.81 12.31 -6.31
N ASP A 145 9.27 12.12 -7.52
CA ASP A 145 8.66 13.21 -8.28
C ASP A 145 7.31 13.60 -7.66
N ALA A 146 7.25 14.82 -7.13
CA ALA A 146 6.06 15.35 -6.44
C ALA A 146 4.87 15.55 -7.39
N ARG A 147 5.11 15.85 -8.67
CA ARG A 147 4.05 16.03 -9.68
C ARG A 147 3.43 14.68 -10.02
N PHE A 148 4.26 13.68 -10.30
CA PHE A 148 3.81 12.32 -10.56
C PHE A 148 3.04 11.75 -9.36
N ARG A 149 3.57 11.92 -8.13
CA ARG A 149 2.91 11.51 -6.89
C ARG A 149 1.54 12.14 -6.72
N THR A 150 1.40 13.44 -7.02
CA THR A 150 0.13 14.16 -6.94
C THR A 150 -0.85 13.67 -8.00
N ALA A 151 -0.42 13.49 -9.25
CA ALA A 151 -1.25 12.99 -10.34
C ALA A 151 -1.78 11.58 -10.04
N LEU A 152 -0.91 10.67 -9.56
CA LEU A 152 -1.32 9.32 -9.17
C LEU A 152 -2.32 9.34 -8.01
N ALA A 153 -2.10 10.18 -6.98
CA ALA A 153 -3.05 10.31 -5.88
C ALA A 153 -4.42 10.83 -6.34
N GLN A 154 -4.45 11.78 -7.28
CA GLN A 154 -5.70 12.26 -7.90
C GLN A 154 -6.40 11.16 -8.67
N GLN A 155 -5.66 10.38 -9.46
CA GLN A 155 -6.21 9.24 -10.19
C GLN A 155 -6.82 8.21 -9.25
N MET A 156 -6.10 7.82 -8.18
CA MET A 156 -6.61 6.92 -7.14
C MET A 156 -7.88 7.46 -6.50
N TRP A 157 -7.94 8.77 -6.24
CA TRP A 157 -9.11 9.42 -5.66
C TRP A 157 -10.33 9.41 -6.58
N GLN A 158 -10.12 9.50 -7.89
CA GLN A 158 -11.19 9.36 -8.87
C GLN A 158 -11.80 7.95 -8.87
N TRP A 159 -11.01 6.90 -8.73
CA TRP A 159 -11.48 5.52 -8.65
C TRP A 159 -12.35 5.24 -7.42
N VAL A 160 -12.10 5.95 -6.31
CA VAL A 160 -12.81 5.74 -5.04
C VAL A 160 -14.27 6.15 -5.16
N ALA A 161 -15.17 5.25 -4.75
CA ALA A 161 -16.60 5.50 -4.61
C ALA A 161 -16.90 6.52 -3.49
N PRO A 162 -18.00 7.28 -3.58
CA PRO A 162 -18.49 8.07 -2.45
C PRO A 162 -18.68 7.18 -1.21
N GLY A 163 -18.19 7.63 -0.05
CA GLY A 163 -18.18 6.82 1.17
C GLY A 163 -17.04 5.80 1.28
N GLY A 164 -16.28 5.57 0.21
CA GLY A 164 -15.05 4.77 0.20
C GLY A 164 -13.81 5.57 0.61
N GLY A 165 -12.62 5.07 0.29
CA GLY A 165 -11.39 5.83 0.60
C GLY A 165 -10.10 5.24 0.06
N VAL A 166 -9.00 5.94 0.36
CA VAL A 166 -7.65 5.48 0.10
C VAL A 166 -6.98 5.09 1.42
N LEU A 167 -6.44 3.87 1.49
CA LEU A 167 -5.69 3.37 2.64
C LEU A 167 -4.20 3.50 2.36
N VAL A 168 -3.56 4.45 3.04
CA VAL A 168 -2.13 4.75 2.88
C VAL A 168 -1.35 4.22 4.07
N TYR A 169 -0.33 3.40 3.82
CA TYR A 169 0.66 3.00 4.82
C TYR A 169 2.04 3.38 4.36
N ASP A 170 2.70 4.28 5.08
CA ASP A 170 4.00 4.78 4.68
C ASP A 170 4.86 5.29 5.84
N PHE A 171 6.15 5.52 5.57
CA PHE A 171 7.08 6.15 6.51
C PHE A 171 6.65 7.57 6.84
N VAL A 172 6.83 8.01 8.09
CA VAL A 172 6.50 9.38 8.51
C VAL A 172 7.70 10.33 8.51
N VAL A 173 8.91 9.78 8.40
CA VAL A 173 10.19 10.52 8.43
C VAL A 173 11.09 10.08 7.29
N ASN A 174 11.95 10.98 6.83
CA ASN A 174 12.99 10.63 5.88
C ASN A 174 14.02 9.70 6.53
N ASN A 175 14.51 8.74 5.76
CA ASN A 175 15.65 7.91 6.16
C ASN A 175 16.92 8.51 5.55
N PRO A 176 17.83 9.13 6.33
CA PRO A 176 19.03 9.76 5.77
C PRO A 176 20.00 8.76 5.12
N ARG A 177 19.82 7.46 5.41
CA ARG A 177 20.63 6.37 4.82
C ARG A 177 20.00 5.75 3.57
N ASN A 178 18.83 6.22 3.18
CA ASN A 178 18.14 5.70 1.99
C ASN A 178 17.52 6.87 1.20
N PRO A 179 18.25 7.41 0.22
CA PRO A 179 17.77 8.51 -0.62
C PRO A 179 16.68 8.09 -1.60
N ASP A 180 16.46 6.77 -1.79
CA ASP A 180 15.45 6.23 -2.70
C ASP A 180 14.02 6.28 -2.13
N VAL A 181 13.85 6.83 -0.90
CA VAL A 181 12.54 7.00 -0.26
C VAL A 181 12.42 8.36 0.41
N GLN A 182 11.22 8.92 0.36
CA GLN A 182 10.85 10.16 1.05
C GLN A 182 9.74 9.89 2.07
N GLY A 183 9.86 10.49 3.26
CA GLY A 183 8.83 10.36 4.29
C GLY A 183 7.50 10.96 3.87
N MET A 184 6.42 10.33 4.31
CA MET A 184 5.03 10.73 4.07
C MET A 184 4.37 11.17 5.40
N PRO A 185 4.67 12.37 5.92
CA PRO A 185 3.99 12.88 7.10
C PRO A 185 2.50 13.10 6.82
N LEU A 186 1.67 13.16 7.87
CA LEU A 186 0.22 13.33 7.72
C LEU A 186 -0.15 14.60 6.92
N ALA A 187 0.66 15.65 7.02
CA ALA A 187 0.47 16.87 6.23
C ALA A 187 0.56 16.61 4.71
N GLU A 188 1.48 15.73 4.30
CA GLU A 188 1.62 15.35 2.89
C GLU A 188 0.43 14.50 2.43
N VAL A 189 -0.03 13.56 3.23
CA VAL A 189 -1.26 12.79 2.92
C VAL A 189 -2.46 13.73 2.79
N ARG A 190 -2.57 14.74 3.66
CA ARG A 190 -3.63 15.76 3.57
C ARG A 190 -3.53 16.59 2.29
N ARG A 191 -2.31 16.91 1.86
CA ARG A 191 -2.07 17.63 0.59
C ARG A 191 -2.47 16.80 -0.63
N LEU A 192 -2.20 15.49 -0.61
CA LEU A 192 -2.58 14.57 -1.69
C LEU A 192 -4.10 14.34 -1.76
N PHE A 193 -4.77 14.32 -0.61
CA PHE A 193 -6.21 14.07 -0.50
C PHE A 193 -6.91 15.21 0.26
N PRO A 194 -6.99 16.44 -0.32
CA PRO A 194 -7.42 17.63 0.41
C PRO A 194 -8.89 17.58 0.87
N HIS A 195 -9.72 16.82 0.17
CA HIS A 195 -11.14 16.68 0.49
C HIS A 195 -11.46 15.45 1.33
N ALA A 196 -10.43 14.71 1.76
CA ALA A 196 -10.62 13.50 2.54
C ALA A 196 -10.81 13.79 4.03
N ARG A 197 -11.67 13.01 4.67
CA ARG A 197 -11.69 12.89 6.13
C ARG A 197 -10.64 11.86 6.54
N LEU A 198 -9.60 12.29 7.27
CA LEU A 198 -8.44 11.45 7.60
C LEU A 198 -8.59 10.78 8.96
N HIS A 199 -8.54 9.46 9.00
CA HIS A 199 -8.40 8.64 10.20
C HIS A 199 -7.04 7.96 10.19
N SER A 200 -6.18 8.22 11.17
CA SER A 200 -4.80 7.73 11.12
C SER A 200 -4.30 7.19 12.44
N ARG A 201 -3.38 6.22 12.37
CA ARG A 201 -2.67 5.65 13.51
C ARG A 201 -1.18 5.55 13.19
N ARG A 202 -0.33 5.96 14.13
CA ARG A 202 1.11 5.75 14.03
C ARG A 202 1.43 4.34 14.52
N ILE A 203 2.09 3.56 13.70
CA ILE A 203 2.37 2.13 13.93
C ILE A 203 3.79 1.78 13.49
N THR A 204 4.16 0.53 13.68
CA THR A 204 5.43 -0.07 13.27
C THR A 204 6.63 0.53 13.98
N LEU A 205 7.15 -0.21 14.94
CA LEU A 205 8.40 0.12 15.63
C LEU A 205 9.52 0.33 14.59
N ALA A 206 10.36 1.33 14.82
CA ALA A 206 11.47 1.65 13.93
C ALA A 206 12.28 0.39 13.57
N PRO A 207 12.41 0.01 12.27
CA PRO A 207 13.07 -1.24 11.90
C PRO A 207 14.49 -1.41 12.45
N PRO A 208 15.34 -0.36 12.54
CA PRO A 208 16.66 -0.49 13.15
C PRO A 208 16.60 -0.83 14.65
N VAL A 209 15.59 -0.35 15.36
CA VAL A 209 15.37 -0.68 16.78
C VAL A 209 14.82 -2.09 16.91
N ALA A 210 13.76 -2.40 16.15
CA ALA A 210 13.10 -3.70 16.19
C ALA A 210 14.04 -4.89 15.90
N ARG A 211 15.00 -4.70 14.97
CA ARG A 211 15.99 -5.74 14.61
C ARG A 211 17.04 -5.99 15.68
N ARG A 212 17.28 -5.03 16.58
CA ARG A 212 18.26 -5.18 17.68
C ARG A 212 17.64 -5.71 18.96
N LEU A 213 16.32 -5.74 19.06
CA LEU A 213 15.62 -6.22 20.23
C LEU A 213 15.56 -7.78 20.26
N PRO A 214 15.65 -8.40 21.44
CA PRO A 214 15.23 -9.79 21.61
C PRO A 214 13.80 -10.00 21.12
N ARG A 215 13.52 -11.17 20.53
CA ARG A 215 12.21 -11.48 19.93
C ARG A 215 11.03 -11.22 20.89
N SER A 216 11.20 -11.56 22.17
CA SER A 216 10.21 -11.35 23.23
C SER A 216 9.90 -9.89 23.53
N LEU A 217 10.81 -8.97 23.24
CA LEU A 217 10.66 -7.55 23.54
C LEU A 217 10.12 -6.73 22.37
N VAL A 218 10.07 -7.28 21.15
CA VAL A 218 9.60 -6.54 19.97
C VAL A 218 8.15 -6.07 20.13
N ALA A 219 7.24 -6.97 20.53
CA ALA A 219 5.82 -6.65 20.69
C ALA A 219 5.56 -5.71 21.89
N PRO A 220 6.12 -5.91 23.08
CA PRO A 220 6.01 -4.95 24.19
C PRO A 220 6.54 -3.56 23.82
N CYS A 221 7.73 -3.48 23.21
CA CYS A 221 8.30 -2.20 22.81
C CYS A 221 7.46 -1.50 21.72
N ALA A 222 6.95 -2.24 20.74
CA ALA A 222 6.04 -1.71 19.74
C ALA A 222 4.77 -1.11 20.35
N SER A 223 4.26 -1.71 21.44
CA SER A 223 3.03 -1.25 22.12
C SER A 223 3.29 -0.08 23.07
N LEU A 224 4.35 -0.15 23.88
CA LEU A 224 4.62 0.79 24.97
C LEU A 224 5.40 2.04 24.55
N LEU A 225 6.10 2.01 23.40
CA LEU A 225 6.96 3.10 22.96
C LEU A 225 6.45 3.73 21.64
N PRO A 226 5.29 4.41 21.65
CA PRO A 226 4.67 4.95 20.44
C PRO A 226 5.53 6.01 19.72
N PHE A 227 6.44 6.67 20.41
CA PHE A 227 7.37 7.65 19.84
C PHE A 227 8.44 7.00 18.94
N LEU A 228 8.72 5.69 19.11
CA LEU A 228 9.63 4.94 18.26
C LEU A 228 8.95 4.35 17.01
N ARG A 229 7.67 4.60 16.80
CA ARG A 229 6.96 4.15 15.61
C ARG A 229 7.28 5.06 14.42
N THR A 230 7.63 4.48 13.30
CA THR A 230 8.11 5.21 12.11
C THR A 230 7.17 5.19 10.93
N HIS A 231 6.09 4.42 10.99
CA HIS A 231 5.09 4.37 9.92
C HIS A 231 3.74 4.90 10.40
N ARG A 232 2.90 5.19 9.43
CA ARG A 232 1.53 5.64 9.65
C ARG A 232 0.60 4.87 8.72
N LEU A 233 -0.49 4.36 9.27
CA LEU A 233 -1.63 3.88 8.50
C LEU A 233 -2.72 4.96 8.55
N THR A 234 -3.14 5.42 7.38
CA THR A 234 -4.13 6.48 7.23
C THR A 234 -5.25 6.01 6.31
N TRP A 235 -6.47 6.06 6.79
CA TRP A 235 -7.68 5.89 6.00
C TRP A 235 -8.20 7.28 5.60
N ALA A 236 -8.04 7.62 4.32
CA ALA A 236 -8.49 8.87 3.72
C ALA A 236 -9.87 8.65 3.09
N VAL A 237 -10.91 9.02 3.80
CA VAL A 237 -12.31 8.77 3.44
C VAL A 237 -12.82 9.82 2.48
N LYS A 238 -13.39 9.38 1.37
CA LYS A 238 -14.14 10.24 0.44
C LYS A 238 -15.55 10.48 1.01
N PRO A 239 -15.96 11.73 1.22
CA PRO A 239 -17.31 11.99 1.70
C PRO A 239 -18.37 11.30 0.83
N ALA A 240 -19.40 10.74 1.46
CA ALA A 240 -20.60 10.35 0.73
C ALA A 240 -21.22 11.61 0.09
N GLN A 241 -21.74 11.49 -1.12
CA GLN A 241 -22.54 12.59 -1.68
C GLN A 241 -23.72 12.86 -0.74
N PRO A 242 -24.04 14.12 -0.42
CA PRO A 242 -25.27 14.40 0.28
C PRO A 242 -26.44 13.88 -0.57
N SER A 243 -27.26 13.03 0.04
CA SER A 243 -28.52 12.52 -0.53
C SER A 243 -29.51 13.64 -0.77
#